data_9477a030c0762a7ef4efdb3fb1e38fe4
#
_entry.id   9477a030c0762a7ef4efdb3fb1e38fe4
#
_cell.length_a   1.000
_cell.length_b   1.000
_cell.length_c   1.000
_cell.angle_alpha   90.00
_cell.angle_beta   90.00
_cell.angle_gamma   90.00
#
_symmetry.space_group_name_H-M   'P 1'
#
loop_
_entity.id
_entity.type
_entity.pdbx_description
1 polymer ?
#
loop_
_entity_poly.entity_id
_entity_poly.type
_entity_poly.pdbx_seq_one_letter_code
_entity_poly.pdbx_strand_id
1 'polypeptide(L)'
;MGADPVAEMTGDRPVGVAIVDDHPVVVDGVRAWLATEPRLTVLSTGDDPDEVLRAAPDADVVLLDLRLHGRMVLDKLAELSATGRRVVVYSEHTDPETMLAALDAGAVAFLAKHEGREHCVATVLAAASDRPYVPPALAGAMVGDPRPDRPMLSDKEREALLLWFQSMSKASVARRMQISEHTVKQYVDRARIKYTRAGRPAATKAALLARAIEDGLVRPEEIGIYRSQATHDRPTP
;
A
#
# COMPACT_ATOMS: atom_id res chain seq x y z
N MET A 1 -12.91 14.70 34.28
CA MET A 1 -11.69 15.18 33.59
C MET A 1 -10.98 13.91 33.13
N GLY A 2 -11.44 13.32 32.04
CA GLY A 2 -10.98 12.07 31.47
C GLY A 2 -10.17 12.38 30.20
N ALA A 3 -8.92 11.98 30.19
CA ALA A 3 -8.03 12.14 29.07
C ALA A 3 -8.48 11.26 27.89
N ASP A 4 -8.53 11.86 26.73
CA ASP A 4 -8.87 11.24 25.44
C ASP A 4 -7.78 10.22 25.03
N PRO A 5 -8.08 8.94 24.78
CA PRO A 5 -7.08 7.92 24.43
C PRO A 5 -6.78 7.86 22.90
N VAL A 6 -6.83 8.97 22.18
CA VAL A 6 -6.60 9.02 20.72
C VAL A 6 -5.21 9.57 20.33
N ALA A 7 -4.34 9.83 21.29
CA ALA A 7 -3.01 10.44 21.08
C ALA A 7 -1.85 9.48 21.33
N GLU A 8 -1.86 8.28 20.71
CA GLU A 8 -0.64 7.47 20.57
C GLU A 8 -0.50 7.01 19.12
N MET A 9 -0.19 7.97 18.26
CA MET A 9 0.37 7.70 16.92
C MET A 9 1.75 8.35 16.83
N THR A 10 2.74 7.50 17.08
CA THR A 10 4.11 7.57 16.50
C THR A 10 4.61 8.96 16.09
N GLY A 11 5.60 9.46 16.87
CA GLY A 11 6.70 10.32 16.40
C GLY A 11 6.33 11.58 15.63
N ASP A 12 6.65 12.68 16.26
CA ASP A 12 6.48 14.10 15.90
C ASP A 12 7.19 14.55 14.59
N ARG A 13 7.61 13.60 13.72
CA ARG A 13 8.27 13.94 12.45
C ARG A 13 7.40 13.61 11.25
N PRO A 14 7.43 14.45 10.19
CA PRO A 14 6.79 14.14 8.92
C PRO A 14 7.34 12.85 8.30
N VAL A 15 6.51 12.14 7.54
CA VAL A 15 6.89 10.98 6.75
C VAL A 15 7.85 11.42 5.64
N GLY A 16 9.05 10.87 5.64
CA GLY A 16 10.08 11.15 4.64
C GLY A 16 9.81 10.38 3.35
N VAL A 17 9.78 11.08 2.22
CA VAL A 17 9.52 10.52 0.91
C VAL A 17 10.73 10.72 -0.01
N ALA A 18 11.20 9.66 -0.66
CA ALA A 18 12.15 9.71 -1.76
C ALA A 18 11.38 9.50 -3.09
N ILE A 19 11.70 10.27 -4.13
CA ILE A 19 11.05 10.18 -5.44
C ILE A 19 12.10 9.80 -6.48
N VAL A 20 11.84 8.72 -7.23
CA VAL A 20 12.70 8.24 -8.31
C VAL A 20 11.89 8.21 -9.60
N ASP A 21 12.20 9.15 -10.50
CA ASP A 21 11.54 9.30 -11.80
C ASP A 21 12.46 10.10 -12.73
N ASP A 22 12.62 9.67 -13.97
CA ASP A 22 13.48 10.34 -14.97
C ASP A 22 12.76 11.49 -15.73
N HIS A 23 11.53 11.82 -15.31
CA HIS A 23 10.75 12.93 -15.86
C HIS A 23 10.70 14.10 -14.87
N PRO A 24 11.49 15.18 -15.05
CA PRO A 24 11.55 16.30 -14.10
C PRO A 24 10.20 16.95 -13.82
N VAL A 25 9.34 17.09 -14.83
CA VAL A 25 7.98 17.67 -14.68
C VAL A 25 7.10 16.83 -13.74
N VAL A 26 7.24 15.50 -13.80
CA VAL A 26 6.53 14.58 -12.91
C VAL A 26 7.05 14.74 -11.48
N VAL A 27 8.36 14.77 -11.30
CA VAL A 27 8.99 14.99 -9.99
C VAL A 27 8.52 16.30 -9.36
N ASP A 28 8.53 17.40 -10.11
CA ASP A 28 8.11 18.72 -9.62
C ASP A 28 6.61 18.73 -9.28
N GLY A 29 5.78 18.10 -10.11
CA GLY A 29 4.34 17.95 -9.86
C GLY A 29 4.05 17.16 -8.58
N VAL A 30 4.68 16.01 -8.42
CA VAL A 30 4.52 15.18 -7.21
C VAL A 30 5.03 15.90 -5.97
N ARG A 31 6.18 16.55 -6.06
CA ARG A 31 6.72 17.37 -4.96
C ARG A 31 5.72 18.46 -4.53
N ALA A 32 5.12 19.18 -5.49
CA ALA A 32 4.11 20.20 -5.21
C ALA A 32 2.86 19.59 -4.55
N TRP A 33 2.43 18.41 -4.96
CA TRP A 33 1.29 17.70 -4.36
C TRP A 33 1.58 17.29 -2.92
N LEU A 34 2.74 16.67 -2.67
CA LEU A 34 3.12 16.22 -1.33
C LEU A 34 3.33 17.38 -0.36
N ALA A 35 3.82 18.53 -0.85
CA ALA A 35 4.00 19.75 -0.04
C ALA A 35 2.67 20.33 0.50
N THR A 36 1.51 19.95 -0.06
CA THR A 36 0.20 20.37 0.47
C THR A 36 -0.23 19.61 1.73
N GLU A 37 0.48 18.53 2.09
CA GLU A 37 0.20 17.70 3.26
C GLU A 37 1.31 17.84 4.30
N PRO A 38 1.08 18.52 5.44
CA PRO A 38 2.12 18.79 6.44
C PRO A 38 2.77 17.54 7.06
N ARG A 39 2.11 16.40 6.96
CA ARG A 39 2.65 15.12 7.45
C ARG A 39 3.65 14.47 6.51
N LEU A 40 3.89 15.04 5.32
CA LEU A 40 4.81 14.53 4.32
C LEU A 40 5.96 15.51 4.08
N THR A 41 7.15 14.99 3.84
CA THR A 41 8.31 15.77 3.41
C THR A 41 9.10 15.01 2.36
N VAL A 42 9.45 15.67 1.26
CA VAL A 42 10.31 15.08 0.23
C VAL A 42 11.76 15.27 0.64
N LEU A 43 12.47 14.17 0.84
CA LEU A 43 13.86 14.15 1.30
C LEU A 43 14.86 14.17 0.14
N SER A 44 14.59 13.45 -0.94
CA SER A 44 15.43 13.37 -2.12
C SER A 44 14.61 13.07 -3.36
N THR A 45 15.14 13.53 -4.51
CA THR A 45 14.54 13.23 -5.82
C THR A 45 15.64 13.03 -6.85
N GLY A 46 15.40 12.19 -7.86
CA GLY A 46 16.34 11.93 -8.94
C GLY A 46 15.84 10.81 -9.85
N ASP A 47 16.68 10.40 -10.76
CA ASP A 47 16.42 9.38 -11.78
C ASP A 47 17.23 8.09 -11.55
N ASP A 48 18.17 8.11 -10.60
CA ASP A 48 18.92 6.92 -10.15
C ASP A 48 18.49 6.51 -8.74
N PRO A 49 17.89 5.31 -8.58
CA PRO A 49 17.43 4.84 -7.27
C PRO A 49 18.51 4.79 -6.20
N ASP A 50 19.74 4.41 -6.56
CA ASP A 50 20.83 4.24 -5.60
C ASP A 50 21.36 5.61 -5.12
N GLU A 51 21.43 6.60 -6.01
CA GLU A 51 21.80 7.96 -5.64
C GLU A 51 20.75 8.62 -4.75
N VAL A 52 19.48 8.51 -5.13
CA VAL A 52 18.36 9.07 -4.36
C VAL A 52 18.31 8.49 -2.96
N LEU A 53 18.48 7.17 -2.82
CA LEU A 53 18.41 6.50 -1.52
C LEU A 53 19.69 6.70 -0.69
N ARG A 54 20.82 6.94 -1.31
CA ARG A 54 22.05 7.34 -0.61
C ARG A 54 21.91 8.74 -0.02
N ALA A 55 21.20 9.65 -0.73
CA ALA A 55 20.92 11.00 -0.26
C ALA A 55 19.78 11.03 0.80
N ALA A 56 18.88 10.05 0.81
CA ALA A 56 17.77 9.94 1.75
C ALA A 56 17.71 8.54 2.37
N PRO A 57 18.69 8.13 3.19
CA PRO A 57 18.72 6.80 3.79
C PRO A 57 17.52 6.53 4.72
N ASP A 58 17.00 7.58 5.33
CA ASP A 58 15.90 7.54 6.29
C ASP A 58 14.51 7.78 5.65
N ALA A 59 14.40 7.68 4.32
CA ALA A 59 13.11 7.77 3.65
C ALA A 59 12.17 6.64 4.11
N ASP A 60 10.98 7.01 4.59
CA ASP A 60 9.95 6.08 5.04
C ASP A 60 9.23 5.41 3.86
N VAL A 61 9.09 6.16 2.75
CA VAL A 61 8.43 5.71 1.51
C VAL A 61 9.28 6.09 0.30
N VAL A 62 9.39 5.20 -0.65
CA VAL A 62 10.00 5.44 -1.96
C VAL A 62 8.91 5.44 -3.01
N LEU A 63 8.70 6.55 -3.71
CA LEU A 63 7.93 6.62 -4.95
C LEU A 63 8.87 6.27 -6.09
N LEU A 64 8.58 5.18 -6.82
CA LEU A 64 9.45 4.65 -7.86
C LEU A 64 8.69 4.55 -9.20
N ASP A 65 9.17 5.23 -10.23
CA ASP A 65 8.74 4.91 -11.58
C ASP A 65 9.26 3.52 -11.98
N LEU A 66 8.38 2.72 -12.59
CA LEU A 66 8.76 1.40 -13.12
C LEU A 66 9.63 1.48 -14.38
N ARG A 67 9.64 2.62 -15.05
CA ARG A 67 10.41 2.81 -16.28
C ARG A 67 11.36 3.98 -16.15
N LEU A 68 12.63 3.69 -15.94
CA LEU A 68 13.69 4.66 -15.86
C LEU A 68 14.59 4.54 -17.12
N HIS A 69 14.83 5.64 -17.80
CA HIS A 69 15.66 5.69 -19.02
C HIS A 69 15.24 4.66 -20.08
N GLY A 70 13.91 4.44 -20.21
CA GLY A 70 13.34 3.49 -21.15
C GLY A 70 13.43 2.02 -20.75
N ARG A 71 13.91 1.69 -19.55
CA ARG A 71 14.04 0.30 -19.03
C ARG A 71 13.10 0.05 -17.87
N MET A 72 12.49 -1.12 -17.85
CA MET A 72 11.72 -1.59 -16.69
C MET A 72 12.66 -1.94 -15.53
N VAL A 73 12.30 -1.51 -14.31
CA VAL A 73 13.15 -1.66 -13.10
C VAL A 73 12.50 -2.55 -12.03
N LEU A 74 11.78 -3.60 -12.45
CA LEU A 74 11.15 -4.57 -11.53
C LEU A 74 12.16 -5.27 -10.62
N ASP A 75 13.36 -5.58 -11.15
CA ASP A 75 14.43 -6.21 -10.34
C ASP A 75 14.91 -5.25 -9.24
N LYS A 76 15.02 -3.95 -9.56
CA LYS A 76 15.38 -2.92 -8.56
C LYS A 76 14.29 -2.74 -7.52
N LEU A 77 13.03 -2.77 -7.93
CA LEU A 77 11.88 -2.78 -7.01
C LEU A 77 11.98 -3.97 -6.03
N ALA A 78 12.23 -5.17 -6.54
CA ALA A 78 12.37 -6.37 -5.71
C ALA A 78 13.55 -6.25 -4.72
N GLU A 79 14.70 -5.74 -5.18
CA GLU A 79 15.87 -5.47 -4.34
C GLU A 79 15.51 -4.50 -3.19
N LEU A 80 14.91 -3.36 -3.50
CA LEU A 80 14.52 -2.35 -2.51
C LEU A 80 13.51 -2.89 -1.51
N SER A 81 12.53 -3.64 -1.99
CA SER A 81 11.51 -4.26 -1.14
C SER A 81 12.10 -5.32 -0.20
N ALA A 82 13.10 -6.09 -0.67
CA ALA A 82 13.81 -7.09 0.13
C ALA A 82 14.60 -6.46 1.29
N THR A 83 15.03 -5.20 1.18
CA THR A 83 15.66 -4.45 2.27
C THR A 83 14.66 -3.91 3.31
N GLY A 84 13.38 -4.18 3.15
CA GLY A 84 12.31 -3.71 4.05
C GLY A 84 11.80 -2.31 3.75
N ARG A 85 12.23 -1.68 2.64
CA ARG A 85 11.74 -0.36 2.22
C ARG A 85 10.30 -0.44 1.72
N ARG A 86 9.51 0.59 2.03
CA ARG A 86 8.14 0.72 1.52
C ARG A 86 8.17 1.40 0.16
N VAL A 87 8.10 0.59 -0.91
CA VAL A 87 8.11 1.11 -2.28
C VAL A 87 6.69 1.23 -2.81
N VAL A 88 6.30 2.43 -3.17
CA VAL A 88 5.07 2.74 -3.93
C VAL A 88 5.49 2.90 -5.39
N VAL A 89 4.95 2.08 -6.26
CA VAL A 89 5.15 2.24 -7.70
C VAL A 89 4.28 3.39 -8.20
N TYR A 90 4.88 4.27 -9.01
CA TYR A 90 4.21 5.40 -9.65
C TYR A 90 4.50 5.37 -11.15
N SER A 91 3.55 4.87 -11.97
CA SER A 91 3.83 4.54 -13.36
C SER A 91 2.69 4.90 -14.32
N GLU A 92 3.05 5.13 -15.59
CA GLU A 92 2.10 5.24 -16.70
C GLU A 92 1.60 3.87 -17.19
N HIS A 93 2.37 2.80 -16.94
CA HIS A 93 2.05 1.44 -17.34
C HIS A 93 1.01 0.84 -16.38
N THR A 94 -0.25 0.86 -16.82
CA THR A 94 -1.41 0.47 -16.00
C THR A 94 -2.10 -0.80 -16.48
N ASP A 95 -1.40 -1.61 -17.28
CA ASP A 95 -1.92 -2.92 -17.66
C ASP A 95 -1.89 -3.86 -16.44
N PRO A 96 -2.90 -4.75 -16.30
CA PRO A 96 -3.04 -5.61 -15.13
C PRO A 96 -1.81 -6.49 -14.84
N GLU A 97 -1.13 -6.96 -15.87
CA GLU A 97 0.03 -7.84 -15.72
C GLU A 97 1.19 -7.08 -15.07
N THR A 98 1.50 -5.88 -15.54
CA THR A 98 2.53 -4.99 -14.96
C THR A 98 2.20 -4.59 -13.53
N MET A 99 0.94 -4.23 -13.26
CA MET A 99 0.52 -3.89 -11.89
C MET A 99 0.69 -5.04 -10.91
N LEU A 100 0.26 -6.26 -11.30
CA LEU A 100 0.39 -7.44 -10.47
C LEU A 100 1.85 -7.86 -10.30
N ALA A 101 2.66 -7.79 -11.36
CA ALA A 101 4.09 -8.06 -11.29
C ALA A 101 4.81 -7.11 -10.31
N ALA A 102 4.44 -5.82 -10.28
CA ALA A 102 4.99 -4.86 -9.33
C ALA A 102 4.62 -5.21 -7.88
N LEU A 103 3.37 -5.61 -7.62
CA LEU A 103 2.95 -6.04 -6.29
C LEU A 103 3.64 -7.35 -5.86
N ASP A 104 3.81 -8.29 -6.78
CA ASP A 104 4.52 -9.55 -6.53
C ASP A 104 6.03 -9.32 -6.28
N ALA A 105 6.63 -8.32 -6.93
CA ALA A 105 7.99 -7.86 -6.65
C ALA A 105 8.14 -7.14 -5.30
N GLY A 106 7.04 -6.90 -4.58
CA GLY A 106 7.04 -6.38 -3.21
C GLY A 106 6.63 -4.92 -3.07
N ALA A 107 6.09 -4.27 -4.11
CA ALA A 107 5.49 -2.95 -3.95
C ALA A 107 4.41 -2.96 -2.87
N VAL A 108 4.40 -1.94 -2.00
CA VAL A 108 3.36 -1.79 -0.98
C VAL A 108 2.09 -1.14 -1.53
N ALA A 109 2.20 -0.46 -2.67
CA ALA A 109 1.08 0.09 -3.43
C ALA A 109 1.50 0.34 -4.88
N PHE A 110 0.50 0.47 -5.77
CA PHE A 110 0.66 0.91 -7.13
C PHE A 110 -0.24 2.13 -7.38
N LEU A 111 0.32 3.20 -7.91
CA LEU A 111 -0.35 4.44 -8.25
C LEU A 111 -0.11 4.74 -9.72
N ALA A 112 -1.15 4.98 -10.49
CA ALA A 112 -1.03 5.37 -11.88
C ALA A 112 -0.71 6.88 -12.02
N LYS A 113 0.18 7.27 -12.95
CA LYS A 113 0.57 8.68 -13.13
C LYS A 113 -0.59 9.60 -13.56
N HIS A 114 -1.67 9.04 -14.10
CA HIS A 114 -2.88 9.81 -14.44
C HIS A 114 -3.82 10.03 -13.25
N GLU A 115 -3.58 9.38 -12.11
CA GLU A 115 -4.34 9.60 -10.88
C GLU A 115 -3.88 10.89 -10.20
N GLY A 116 -4.85 11.67 -9.73
CA GLY A 116 -4.60 13.01 -9.22
C GLY A 116 -3.97 13.06 -7.83
N ARG A 117 -3.73 14.29 -7.38
CA ARG A 117 -3.09 14.61 -6.09
C ARG A 117 -3.68 13.84 -4.90
N GLU A 118 -5.01 13.75 -4.81
CA GLU A 118 -5.68 13.11 -3.67
C GLU A 118 -5.28 11.64 -3.52
N HIS A 119 -5.24 10.91 -4.63
CA HIS A 119 -4.80 9.52 -4.65
C HIS A 119 -3.31 9.38 -4.35
N CYS A 120 -2.47 10.29 -4.86
CA CYS A 120 -1.03 10.29 -4.57
C CYS A 120 -0.77 10.47 -3.08
N VAL A 121 -1.31 11.52 -2.47
CA VAL A 121 -1.15 11.81 -1.03
C VAL A 121 -1.71 10.67 -0.18
N ALA A 122 -2.91 10.17 -0.51
CA ALA A 122 -3.53 9.08 0.24
C ALA A 122 -2.71 7.78 0.17
N THR A 123 -2.15 7.45 -1.01
CA THR A 123 -1.31 6.26 -1.22
C THR A 123 -0.03 6.34 -0.39
N VAL A 124 0.66 7.48 -0.40
CA VAL A 124 1.92 7.67 0.36
C VAL A 124 1.66 7.56 1.87
N LEU A 125 0.62 8.23 2.37
CA LEU A 125 0.25 8.15 3.80
C LEU A 125 -0.16 6.73 4.22
N ALA A 126 -0.89 6.03 3.36
CA ALA A 126 -1.29 4.65 3.62
C ALA A 126 -0.08 3.72 3.64
N ALA A 127 0.85 3.88 2.68
CA ALA A 127 2.09 3.13 2.61
C ALA A 127 2.93 3.32 3.87
N ALA A 128 3.10 4.57 4.34
CA ALA A 128 3.85 4.89 5.54
C ALA A 128 3.26 4.26 6.81
N SER A 129 1.93 4.09 6.86
CA SER A 129 1.19 3.58 8.03
C SER A 129 0.85 2.08 7.94
N ASP A 130 1.34 1.36 6.94
CA ASP A 130 0.94 -0.02 6.61
C ASP A 130 -0.60 -0.18 6.53
N ARG A 131 -1.28 0.84 6.04
CA ARG A 131 -2.73 0.82 5.82
C ARG A 131 -3.02 0.41 4.38
N PRO A 132 -4.07 -0.39 4.13
CA PRO A 132 -4.46 -0.68 2.77
C PRO A 132 -5.04 0.58 2.12
N TYR A 133 -4.58 0.86 0.93
CA TYR A 133 -5.22 1.80 0.02
C TYR A 133 -5.09 1.23 -1.40
N VAL A 134 -6.21 1.15 -2.10
CA VAL A 134 -6.25 0.65 -3.48
C VAL A 134 -6.70 1.80 -4.36
N PRO A 135 -5.77 2.40 -5.12
CA PRO A 135 -6.12 3.42 -6.11
C PRO A 135 -7.08 2.87 -7.16
N PRO A 136 -7.91 3.72 -7.80
CA PRO A 136 -8.92 3.29 -8.77
C PRO A 136 -8.39 2.45 -9.93
N ALA A 137 -7.23 2.83 -10.49
CA ALA A 137 -6.60 2.09 -11.58
C ALA A 137 -6.24 0.66 -11.18
N LEU A 138 -5.66 0.49 -9.98
CA LEU A 138 -5.32 -0.82 -9.44
C LEU A 138 -6.57 -1.66 -9.15
N ALA A 139 -7.62 -1.05 -8.60
CA ALA A 139 -8.89 -1.72 -8.36
C ALA A 139 -9.50 -2.27 -9.66
N GLY A 140 -9.47 -1.47 -10.74
CA GLY A 140 -9.95 -1.88 -12.06
C GLY A 140 -9.15 -3.06 -12.65
N ALA A 141 -7.83 -3.04 -12.53
CA ALA A 141 -6.96 -4.12 -13.00
C ALA A 141 -7.22 -5.45 -12.28
N MET A 142 -7.48 -5.39 -10.96
CA MET A 142 -7.73 -6.58 -10.14
C MET A 142 -9.04 -7.30 -10.46
N VAL A 143 -10.09 -6.58 -10.83
CA VAL A 143 -11.40 -7.17 -11.15
C VAL A 143 -11.38 -7.94 -12.48
N GLY A 144 -10.46 -7.62 -13.38
CA GLY A 144 -10.37 -8.21 -14.73
C GLY A 144 -9.53 -9.49 -14.85
N ASP A 145 -8.87 -9.97 -13.79
CA ASP A 145 -7.96 -11.13 -13.87
C ASP A 145 -8.68 -12.48 -13.71
N PRO A 146 -8.75 -13.34 -14.76
CA PRO A 146 -9.52 -14.60 -14.76
C PRO A 146 -8.75 -15.82 -14.21
N ARG A 147 -7.73 -15.67 -13.36
CA ARG A 147 -6.88 -16.81 -12.94
C ARG A 147 -7.64 -17.86 -12.11
N PRO A 148 -7.55 -19.15 -12.48
CA PRO A 148 -8.38 -20.22 -11.89
C PRO A 148 -7.88 -20.78 -10.54
N ASP A 149 -6.64 -20.53 -10.15
CA ASP A 149 -6.02 -21.14 -8.97
C ASP A 149 -6.22 -20.31 -7.70
N ARG A 150 -7.39 -20.52 -7.07
CA ARG A 150 -7.73 -19.86 -5.80
C ARG A 150 -7.30 -20.72 -4.61
N PRO A 151 -6.54 -20.18 -3.65
CA PRO A 151 -6.19 -20.94 -2.46
C PRO A 151 -7.42 -21.12 -1.55
N MET A 152 -7.58 -22.33 -1.02
CA MET A 152 -8.63 -22.63 -0.04
C MET A 152 -8.26 -22.03 1.32
N LEU A 153 -8.76 -20.82 1.60
CA LEU A 153 -8.64 -20.19 2.92
C LEU A 153 -9.67 -20.77 3.87
N SER A 154 -9.29 -21.01 5.13
CA SER A 154 -10.27 -21.34 6.18
C SER A 154 -11.09 -20.10 6.54
N ASP A 155 -12.27 -20.32 7.17
CA ASP A 155 -13.15 -19.22 7.59
C ASP A 155 -12.43 -18.23 8.51
N LYS A 156 -11.57 -18.72 9.40
CA LYS A 156 -10.79 -17.88 10.32
C LYS A 156 -9.68 -17.09 9.63
N GLU A 157 -9.02 -17.68 8.64
CA GLU A 157 -8.04 -16.97 7.80
C GLU A 157 -8.73 -15.86 6.99
N ARG A 158 -9.89 -16.17 6.40
CA ARG A 158 -10.71 -15.21 5.67
C ARG A 158 -11.19 -14.07 6.57
N GLU A 159 -11.76 -14.38 7.73
CA GLU A 159 -12.23 -13.40 8.70
C GLU A 159 -11.10 -12.45 9.15
N ALA A 160 -9.93 -13.01 9.48
CA ALA A 160 -8.76 -12.23 9.88
C ALA A 160 -8.29 -11.29 8.75
N LEU A 161 -8.24 -11.77 7.50
CA LEU A 161 -7.88 -10.95 6.35
C LEU A 161 -8.88 -9.83 6.10
N LEU A 162 -10.18 -10.11 6.10
CA LEU A 162 -11.23 -9.11 5.87
C LEU A 162 -11.15 -7.98 6.89
N LEU A 163 -11.05 -8.31 8.18
CA LEU A 163 -10.89 -7.32 9.24
C LEU A 163 -9.60 -6.53 9.09
N TRP A 164 -8.50 -7.19 8.74
CA TRP A 164 -7.21 -6.53 8.56
C TRP A 164 -7.21 -5.58 7.36
N PHE A 165 -7.86 -5.93 6.26
CA PHE A 165 -7.99 -5.08 5.08
C PHE A 165 -8.84 -3.83 5.34
N GLN A 166 -9.80 -3.89 6.26
CA GLN A 166 -10.57 -2.73 6.71
C GLN A 166 -9.77 -1.74 7.58
N SER A 167 -8.47 -1.61 7.35
CA SER A 167 -7.56 -0.69 8.07
C SER A 167 -7.42 -0.95 9.57
N MET A 168 -7.79 -2.13 10.04
CA MET A 168 -7.59 -2.50 11.45
C MET A 168 -6.13 -2.90 11.68
N SER A 169 -5.56 -2.48 12.81
CA SER A 169 -4.30 -3.05 13.30
C SER A 169 -4.48 -4.52 13.67
N LYS A 170 -3.40 -5.30 13.70
CA LYS A 170 -3.47 -6.71 14.17
C LYS A 170 -4.04 -6.81 15.60
N ALA A 171 -3.72 -5.84 16.47
CA ALA A 171 -4.30 -5.72 17.80
C ALA A 171 -5.82 -5.52 17.78
N SER A 172 -6.32 -4.67 16.87
CA SER A 172 -7.76 -4.45 16.72
C SER A 172 -8.49 -5.67 16.17
N VAL A 173 -7.87 -6.36 15.19
CA VAL A 173 -8.39 -7.64 14.67
C VAL A 173 -8.44 -8.69 15.78
N ALA A 174 -7.37 -8.81 16.59
CA ALA A 174 -7.27 -9.73 17.71
C ALA A 174 -8.40 -9.52 18.74
N ARG A 175 -8.64 -8.26 19.12
CA ARG A 175 -9.77 -7.91 20.02
C ARG A 175 -11.11 -8.30 19.42
N ARG A 176 -11.33 -8.00 18.12
CA ARG A 176 -12.61 -8.28 17.46
C ARG A 176 -12.88 -9.77 17.28
N MET A 177 -11.84 -10.56 17.01
CA MET A 177 -11.93 -12.02 16.88
C MET A 177 -11.83 -12.74 18.21
N GLN A 178 -11.55 -12.04 19.33
CA GLN A 178 -11.31 -12.61 20.68
C GLN A 178 -10.16 -13.62 20.70
N ILE A 179 -9.06 -13.30 20.01
CA ILE A 179 -7.83 -14.11 19.91
C ILE A 179 -6.60 -13.24 20.17
N SER A 180 -5.42 -13.86 20.27
CA SER A 180 -4.15 -13.14 20.43
C SER A 180 -3.70 -12.48 19.10
N GLU A 181 -2.92 -11.39 19.17
CA GLU A 181 -2.26 -10.80 18.00
C GLU A 181 -1.36 -11.80 17.28
N HIS A 182 -0.72 -12.68 18.04
CA HIS A 182 0.09 -13.78 17.50
C HIS A 182 -0.75 -14.71 16.63
N THR A 183 -1.97 -15.04 17.07
CA THR A 183 -2.90 -15.88 16.29
C THR A 183 -3.35 -15.17 15.02
N VAL A 184 -3.63 -13.85 15.07
CA VAL A 184 -3.94 -13.06 13.86
C VAL A 184 -2.77 -13.12 12.89
N LYS A 185 -1.53 -12.91 13.37
CA LYS A 185 -0.34 -13.02 12.53
C LYS A 185 -0.25 -14.41 11.88
N GLN A 186 -0.48 -15.48 12.64
CA GLN A 186 -0.45 -16.83 12.10
C GLN A 186 -1.49 -17.04 10.98
N TYR A 187 -2.71 -16.49 11.10
CA TYR A 187 -3.72 -16.60 10.05
C TYR A 187 -3.29 -15.85 8.78
N VAL A 188 -2.77 -14.64 8.92
CA VAL A 188 -2.23 -13.87 7.77
C VAL A 188 -1.07 -14.62 7.10
N ASP A 189 -0.14 -15.16 7.87
CA ASP A 189 1.03 -15.87 7.35
C ASP A 189 0.62 -17.20 6.65
N ARG A 190 -0.36 -17.93 7.20
CA ARG A 190 -0.92 -19.13 6.55
C ARG A 190 -1.62 -18.78 5.23
N ALA A 191 -2.36 -17.69 5.17
CA ALA A 191 -2.96 -17.23 3.94
C ALA A 191 -1.89 -16.91 2.89
N ARG A 192 -0.82 -16.20 3.25
CA ARG A 192 0.33 -15.93 2.35
C ARG A 192 0.96 -17.21 1.82
N ILE A 193 1.19 -18.21 2.71
CA ILE A 193 1.74 -19.52 2.30
C ILE A 193 0.82 -20.21 1.30
N LYS A 194 -0.49 -20.16 1.50
CA LYS A 194 -1.47 -20.78 0.59
C LYS A 194 -1.47 -20.09 -0.77
N TYR A 195 -1.41 -18.75 -0.82
CA TYR A 195 -1.25 -18.00 -2.06
C TYR A 195 0.07 -18.32 -2.78
N THR A 196 1.17 -18.40 -2.04
CA THR A 196 2.46 -18.81 -2.62
C THR A 196 2.41 -20.21 -3.22
N ARG A 197 1.77 -21.18 -2.55
CA ARG A 197 1.59 -22.54 -3.06
C ARG A 197 0.69 -22.62 -4.28
N ALA A 198 -0.24 -21.70 -4.42
CA ALA A 198 -1.07 -21.56 -5.62
C ALA A 198 -0.35 -20.83 -6.77
N GLY A 199 0.97 -20.56 -6.64
CA GLY A 199 1.74 -19.82 -7.65
C GLY A 199 1.43 -18.31 -7.69
N ARG A 200 0.73 -17.79 -6.68
CA ARG A 200 0.28 -16.39 -6.58
C ARG A 200 0.83 -15.75 -5.29
N PRO A 201 2.16 -15.52 -5.18
CA PRO A 201 2.76 -14.99 -3.97
C PRO A 201 2.17 -13.61 -3.59
N ALA A 202 2.09 -13.34 -2.29
CA ALA A 202 1.50 -12.12 -1.75
C ALA A 202 2.28 -11.66 -0.50
N ALA A 203 3.49 -11.16 -0.71
CA ALA A 203 4.41 -10.81 0.37
C ALA A 203 3.95 -9.58 1.17
N THR A 204 3.36 -8.58 0.51
CA THR A 204 2.88 -7.35 1.13
C THR A 204 1.38 -7.43 1.47
N LYS A 205 0.91 -6.48 2.29
CA LYS A 205 -0.53 -6.32 2.58
C LYS A 205 -1.31 -5.96 1.31
N ALA A 206 -0.72 -5.08 0.46
CA ALA A 206 -1.33 -4.68 -0.80
C ALA A 206 -1.43 -5.87 -1.78
N ALA A 207 -0.36 -6.66 -1.93
CA ALA A 207 -0.40 -7.87 -2.75
C ALA A 207 -1.46 -8.87 -2.24
N LEU A 208 -1.55 -9.09 -0.93
CA LEU A 208 -2.54 -9.99 -0.36
C LEU A 208 -3.97 -9.48 -0.54
N LEU A 209 -4.17 -8.16 -0.44
CA LEU A 209 -5.46 -7.53 -0.72
C LEU A 209 -5.83 -7.66 -2.20
N ALA A 210 -4.86 -7.43 -3.11
CA ALA A 210 -5.04 -7.63 -4.53
C ALA A 210 -5.58 -9.03 -4.83
N ARG A 211 -4.92 -10.06 -4.29
CA ARG A 211 -5.34 -11.45 -4.43
C ARG A 211 -6.74 -11.71 -3.86
N ALA A 212 -7.07 -11.08 -2.73
CA ALA A 212 -8.40 -11.21 -2.12
C ALA A 212 -9.50 -10.58 -2.98
N ILE A 213 -9.22 -9.48 -3.69
CA ILE A 213 -10.15 -8.86 -4.65
C ILE A 213 -10.30 -9.75 -5.89
N GLU A 214 -9.20 -10.24 -6.48
CA GLU A 214 -9.22 -11.18 -7.60
C GLU A 214 -10.07 -12.43 -7.30
N ASP A 215 -10.01 -12.92 -6.08
CA ASP A 215 -10.76 -14.10 -5.62
C ASP A 215 -12.21 -13.78 -5.23
N GLY A 216 -12.64 -12.52 -5.32
CA GLY A 216 -13.97 -12.07 -4.91
C GLY A 216 -14.23 -12.16 -3.41
N LEU A 217 -13.17 -12.24 -2.60
CA LEU A 217 -13.28 -12.24 -1.13
C LEU A 217 -13.56 -10.83 -0.58
N VAL A 218 -13.13 -9.80 -1.30
CA VAL A 218 -13.29 -8.38 -0.95
C VAL A 218 -13.70 -7.61 -2.19
N ARG A 219 -14.66 -6.70 -2.06
CA ARG A 219 -15.00 -5.76 -3.12
C ARG A 219 -14.19 -4.48 -2.93
N PRO A 220 -13.67 -3.86 -4.01
CA PRO A 220 -12.90 -2.62 -3.92
C PRO A 220 -13.66 -1.51 -3.16
N GLU A 221 -14.98 -1.43 -3.33
CA GLU A 221 -15.84 -0.44 -2.68
C GLU A 221 -15.90 -0.61 -1.15
N GLU A 222 -15.71 -1.84 -0.64
CA GLU A 222 -15.77 -2.15 0.79
C GLU A 222 -14.55 -1.61 1.54
N ILE A 223 -13.45 -1.30 0.83
CA ILE A 223 -12.20 -0.83 1.42
C ILE A 223 -12.24 0.68 1.70
N GLY A 224 -12.99 1.44 0.90
CA GLY A 224 -13.11 2.90 0.99
C GLY A 224 -14.13 3.43 1.99
N ILE A 225 -15.09 2.62 2.42
CA ILE A 225 -16.29 3.06 3.16
C ILE A 225 -15.98 3.54 4.59
N TYR A 226 -14.87 3.11 5.21
CA TYR A 226 -14.55 3.50 6.59
C TYR A 226 -14.15 4.98 6.77
N ARG A 227 -13.91 5.74 5.70
CA ARG A 227 -13.62 7.19 5.78
C ARG A 227 -14.86 8.06 5.92
N SER A 228 -16.05 7.60 5.51
CA SER A 228 -17.28 8.41 5.51
C SER A 228 -17.98 8.48 6.86
N GLN A 229 -17.77 7.53 7.75
CA GLN A 229 -18.51 7.50 9.04
C GLN A 229 -17.87 8.34 10.14
N ALA A 230 -16.58 8.64 10.07
CA ALA A 230 -15.89 9.48 11.07
C ALA A 230 -16.16 10.99 10.89
N THR A 231 -16.78 11.42 9.80
CA THR A 231 -17.02 12.85 9.49
C THR A 231 -18.46 13.29 9.71
N HIS A 232 -19.38 12.37 10.10
CA HIS A 232 -20.81 12.69 10.22
C HIS A 232 -21.31 12.86 11.65
N ASP A 233 -20.44 12.73 12.65
CA ASP A 233 -20.80 12.92 14.07
C ASP A 233 -20.26 14.25 14.62
N ARG A 234 -20.58 15.37 13.95
CA ARG A 234 -20.49 16.70 14.54
C ARG A 234 -21.89 17.12 14.94
N PRO A 235 -22.22 17.24 16.23
CA PRO A 235 -23.45 17.89 16.63
C PRO A 235 -23.39 19.36 16.22
N THR A 236 -24.39 19.80 15.49
CA THR A 236 -24.63 21.21 15.18
C THR A 236 -25.00 21.94 16.47
N PRO A 237 -24.56 23.20 16.67
CA PRO A 237 -24.77 24.00 17.88
C PRO A 237 -26.23 24.34 18.15
#